data_a9a4c28ac53a56a12b94015fa2d15dce
#
_entry.id   a9a4c28ac53a56a12b94015fa2d15dce
#
_cell.length_a   1.000
_cell.length_b   1.000
_cell.length_c   1.000
_cell.angle_alpha   90.00
_cell.angle_beta   90.00
_cell.angle_gamma   90.00
#
_symmetry.space_group_name_H-M   'P 1'
#
loop_
_entity.id
_entity.type
_entity.pdbx_description
1 polymer ?
#
loop_
_entity_poly.entity_id
_entity_poly.type
_entity_poly.pdbx_seq_one_letter_code
_entity_poly.pdbx_strand_id
1 'polypeptide(L)'
;MKKLEDYVTSIPDFPEPGIIFRDVTTILQDADGLTLAVDGVREMLKDVDYDVVVGPESRGFIFGVPVAYAEHKGFVPVRKQGKLPREVISADYELEYGKATIEMHRDSIKPGQKVVIIDDLIATGGTIEAIIGLIKEMGGEVV
;
A
#
# COMPACT_ATOMS: atom_id res chain seq x y z
N MET A 1 -14.25 -8.87 22.41
CA MET A 1 -13.43 -7.91 21.63
C MET A 1 -13.92 -7.90 20.20
N LYS A 2 -14.08 -6.71 19.63
CA LYS A 2 -14.46 -6.59 18.22
C LYS A 2 -13.34 -7.06 17.31
N LYS A 3 -13.72 -7.72 16.23
CA LYS A 3 -12.79 -8.11 15.17
C LYS A 3 -12.64 -6.97 14.18
N LEU A 4 -11.61 -7.03 13.36
CA LEU A 4 -11.32 -5.99 12.36
C LEU A 4 -12.52 -5.73 11.44
N GLU A 5 -13.18 -6.78 10.96
CA GLU A 5 -14.32 -6.65 10.06
C GLU A 5 -15.53 -5.96 10.72
N ASP A 6 -15.59 -5.92 12.05
CA ASP A 6 -16.66 -5.22 12.76
C ASP A 6 -16.55 -3.69 12.63
N TYR A 7 -15.38 -3.19 12.23
CA TYR A 7 -15.13 -1.77 12.04
C TYR A 7 -15.32 -1.32 10.59
N VAL A 8 -15.54 -2.26 9.67
CA VAL A 8 -15.70 -1.94 8.24
C VAL A 8 -17.18 -1.80 7.92
N THR A 9 -17.54 -0.65 7.34
CA THR A 9 -18.90 -0.40 6.89
C THR A 9 -19.06 -0.89 5.46
N SER A 10 -20.11 -1.68 5.22
CA SER A 10 -20.47 -2.12 3.87
C SER A 10 -21.50 -1.18 3.28
N ILE A 11 -21.24 -0.66 2.12
CA ILE A 11 -22.14 0.28 1.42
C ILE A 11 -22.65 -0.44 0.16
N PRO A 12 -23.93 -0.84 0.15
CA PRO A 12 -24.49 -1.52 -1.01
C PRO A 12 -24.68 -0.55 -2.17
N ASP A 13 -24.60 -1.09 -3.38
CA ASP A 13 -24.84 -0.34 -4.62
C ASP A 13 -23.94 0.91 -4.77
N PHE A 14 -22.71 0.82 -4.33
CA PHE A 14 -21.75 1.90 -4.47
C PHE A 14 -20.42 1.35 -5.03
N PRO A 15 -19.79 2.02 -6.00
CA PRO A 15 -20.25 3.23 -6.72
C PRO A 15 -21.36 2.95 -7.74
N GLU A 16 -21.66 1.70 -8.00
CA GLU A 16 -22.66 1.29 -8.96
C GLU A 16 -23.58 0.22 -8.37
N PRO A 17 -24.82 0.06 -8.91
CA PRO A 17 -25.72 -1.00 -8.48
C PRO A 17 -25.08 -2.39 -8.59
N GLY A 18 -25.29 -3.23 -7.59
CA GLY A 18 -24.75 -4.59 -7.54
C GLY A 18 -23.38 -4.72 -6.90
N ILE A 19 -22.73 -3.61 -6.57
CA ILE A 19 -21.41 -3.59 -5.94
C ILE A 19 -21.57 -3.22 -4.46
N ILE A 20 -20.93 -3.99 -3.59
CA ILE A 20 -20.87 -3.68 -2.16
C ILE A 20 -19.50 -3.08 -1.88
N PHE A 21 -19.48 -1.81 -1.51
CA PHE A 21 -18.26 -1.11 -1.15
C PHE A 21 -17.97 -1.29 0.33
N ARG A 22 -16.74 -1.69 0.65
CA ARG A 22 -16.29 -1.83 2.04
C ARG A 22 -15.54 -0.56 2.44
N ASP A 23 -16.14 0.21 3.33
CA ASP A 23 -15.57 1.48 3.74
C ASP A 23 -14.55 1.29 4.86
N VAL A 24 -13.27 1.37 4.51
CA VAL A 24 -12.18 1.22 5.47
C VAL A 24 -11.93 2.48 6.29
N THR A 25 -12.52 3.61 5.90
CA THR A 25 -12.36 4.84 6.69
C THR A 25 -12.99 4.72 8.07
N THR A 26 -13.97 3.84 8.25
CA THR A 26 -14.55 3.59 9.56
C THR A 26 -13.57 2.90 10.50
N ILE A 27 -12.58 2.17 9.96
CA ILE A 27 -11.49 1.62 10.75
C ILE A 27 -10.59 2.76 11.23
N LEU A 28 -10.30 3.71 10.35
CA LEU A 28 -9.37 4.79 10.63
C LEU A 28 -9.86 5.75 11.71
N GLN A 29 -11.17 5.99 11.76
CA GLN A 29 -11.74 6.93 12.70
C GLN A 29 -11.95 6.36 14.10
N ASP A 30 -11.81 5.06 14.28
CA ASP A 30 -11.94 4.38 15.56
C ASP A 30 -10.57 3.99 16.08
N ALA A 31 -10.24 4.44 17.30
CA ALA A 31 -8.91 4.20 17.86
C ALA A 31 -8.59 2.71 17.99
N ASP A 32 -9.56 1.92 18.42
CA ASP A 32 -9.36 0.47 18.55
C ASP A 32 -9.28 -0.21 17.18
N GLY A 33 -10.11 0.23 16.23
CA GLY A 33 -10.09 -0.29 14.86
C GLY A 33 -8.77 -0.01 14.16
N LEU A 34 -8.27 1.21 14.26
CA LEU A 34 -6.99 1.58 13.68
C LEU A 34 -5.85 0.75 14.29
N THR A 35 -5.84 0.61 15.61
CA THR A 35 -4.83 -0.19 16.32
C THR A 35 -4.88 -1.64 15.85
N LEU A 36 -6.08 -2.24 15.75
CA LEU A 36 -6.23 -3.61 15.26
C LEU A 36 -5.70 -3.76 13.84
N ALA A 37 -5.96 -2.79 12.96
CA ALA A 37 -5.50 -2.87 11.58
C ALA A 37 -3.98 -2.82 11.48
N VAL A 38 -3.36 -1.85 12.16
CA VAL A 38 -1.91 -1.68 12.14
C VAL A 38 -1.21 -2.87 12.80
N ASP A 39 -1.68 -3.27 13.97
CA ASP A 39 -1.07 -4.39 14.71
C ASP A 39 -1.30 -5.71 13.98
N GLY A 40 -2.41 -5.87 13.27
CA GLY A 40 -2.66 -7.05 12.46
C GLY A 40 -1.64 -7.19 11.33
N VAL A 41 -1.31 -6.10 10.66
CA VAL A 41 -0.26 -6.11 9.62
C VAL A 41 1.10 -6.42 10.25
N ARG A 42 1.41 -5.82 11.38
CA ARG A 42 2.66 -6.08 12.10
C ARG A 42 2.78 -7.57 12.49
N GLU A 43 1.69 -8.16 12.95
CA GLU A 43 1.67 -9.59 13.29
C GLU A 43 1.96 -10.47 12.08
N MET A 44 1.42 -10.11 10.91
CA MET A 44 1.71 -10.82 9.66
C MET A 44 3.18 -10.72 9.25
N LEU A 45 3.86 -9.65 9.66
CA LEU A 45 5.24 -9.39 9.29
C LEU A 45 6.26 -9.84 10.34
N LYS A 46 5.83 -10.35 11.47
CA LYS A 46 6.73 -10.64 12.60
C LYS A 46 7.89 -11.57 12.27
N ASP A 47 7.67 -12.51 11.36
CA ASP A 47 8.68 -13.48 10.95
C ASP A 47 9.29 -13.15 9.58
N VAL A 48 8.98 -11.97 9.04
CA VAL A 48 9.47 -11.53 7.75
C VAL A 48 10.68 -10.62 7.95
N ASP A 49 11.79 -10.97 7.33
CA ASP A 49 12.98 -10.12 7.34
C ASP A 49 12.85 -9.12 6.19
N TYR A 50 12.76 -7.83 6.50
CA TYR A 50 12.63 -6.78 5.50
C TYR A 50 13.31 -5.50 5.98
N ASP A 51 13.59 -4.61 5.03
CA ASP A 51 14.35 -3.38 5.30
C ASP A 51 13.49 -2.12 5.20
N VAL A 52 12.48 -2.12 4.34
CA VAL A 52 11.72 -0.92 4.04
C VAL A 52 10.30 -1.28 3.64
N VAL A 53 9.37 -0.35 3.93
CA VAL A 53 7.96 -0.46 3.56
C VAL A 53 7.70 0.44 2.37
N VAL A 54 7.00 -0.07 1.37
CA VAL A 54 6.56 0.68 0.19
C VAL A 54 5.04 0.67 0.17
N GLY A 55 4.44 1.80 -0.16
CA GLY A 55 2.99 1.86 -0.28
C GLY A 55 2.53 2.89 -1.30
N PRO A 56 1.48 2.56 -2.07
CA PRO A 56 0.91 3.50 -3.05
C PRO A 56 -0.02 4.51 -2.38
N GLU A 57 -0.11 5.71 -2.97
CA GLU A 57 -1.06 6.71 -2.48
C GLU A 57 -2.49 6.23 -2.71
N SER A 58 -3.46 6.56 -1.85
CA SER A 58 -3.21 7.27 -0.60
C SER A 58 -3.36 6.34 0.59
N ARG A 59 -4.14 5.29 0.45
CA ARG A 59 -4.43 4.35 1.54
C ARG A 59 -3.24 3.52 1.96
N GLY A 60 -2.36 3.20 1.02
CA GLY A 60 -1.10 2.54 1.35
C GLY A 60 -0.23 3.38 2.28
N PHE A 61 -0.32 4.71 2.18
CA PHE A 61 0.37 5.61 3.10
C PHE A 61 -0.22 5.50 4.51
N ILE A 62 -1.54 5.47 4.58
CA ILE A 62 -2.27 5.46 5.87
C ILE A 62 -1.91 4.23 6.70
N PHE A 63 -1.81 3.07 6.07
CA PHE A 63 -1.46 1.83 6.77
C PHE A 63 0.04 1.57 6.78
N GLY A 64 0.74 1.91 5.70
CA GLY A 64 2.17 1.64 5.58
C GLY A 64 3.02 2.48 6.53
N VAL A 65 2.72 3.76 6.66
CA VAL A 65 3.51 4.65 7.52
C VAL A 65 3.41 4.25 8.99
N PRO A 66 2.23 3.98 9.56
CA PRO A 66 2.14 3.50 10.95
C PRO A 66 2.92 2.21 11.19
N VAL A 67 2.87 1.27 10.25
CA VAL A 67 3.61 0.02 10.37
C VAL A 67 5.11 0.29 10.35
N ALA A 68 5.59 1.09 9.39
CA ALA A 68 6.99 1.44 9.28
C ALA A 68 7.50 2.12 10.56
N TYR A 69 6.73 3.08 11.06
CA TYR A 69 7.05 3.77 12.29
C TYR A 69 7.17 2.81 13.48
N ALA A 70 6.17 1.95 13.66
CA ALA A 70 6.14 1.02 14.78
C ALA A 70 7.26 -0.01 14.71
N GLU A 71 7.66 -0.42 13.51
CA GLU A 71 8.72 -1.41 13.29
C GLU A 71 10.10 -0.79 13.07
N HIS A 72 10.21 0.51 13.19
CA HIS A 72 11.45 1.26 12.99
C HIS A 72 12.07 1.00 11.62
N LYS A 73 11.24 1.12 10.59
CA LYS A 73 11.63 0.97 9.18
C LYS A 73 11.35 2.27 8.44
N GLY A 74 11.99 2.46 7.30
CA GLY A 74 11.67 3.57 6.42
C GLY A 74 10.42 3.30 5.61
N PHE A 75 9.87 4.35 5.02
CA PHE A 75 8.70 4.26 4.15
C PHE A 75 8.99 4.95 2.81
N VAL A 76 8.67 4.27 1.72
CA VAL A 76 8.85 4.78 0.36
C VAL A 76 7.47 4.95 -0.28
N PRO A 77 7.11 6.19 -0.65
CA PRO A 77 5.84 6.41 -1.33
C PRO A 77 5.91 6.05 -2.81
N VAL A 78 4.84 5.44 -3.30
CA VAL A 78 4.57 5.29 -4.73
C VAL A 78 3.44 6.24 -5.06
N ARG A 79 3.62 7.10 -6.04
CA ARG A 79 2.64 8.11 -6.37
C ARG A 79 2.32 8.13 -7.86
N LYS A 80 1.21 8.76 -8.19
CA LYS A 80 0.81 8.98 -9.58
C LYS A 80 1.79 9.96 -10.24
N GLN A 81 1.86 9.88 -11.55
CA GLN A 81 2.79 10.69 -12.35
C GLN A 81 2.73 12.18 -11.99
N GLY A 82 3.91 12.78 -11.85
CA GLY A 82 4.02 14.21 -11.63
C GLY A 82 3.97 14.68 -10.18
N LYS A 83 3.84 13.77 -9.22
CA LYS A 83 3.69 14.15 -7.82
C LYS A 83 4.96 14.05 -6.97
N LEU A 84 5.99 13.41 -7.48
CA LEU A 84 7.27 13.29 -6.78
C LEU A 84 8.25 14.33 -7.28
N PRO A 85 8.97 15.01 -6.36
CA PRO A 85 9.77 16.18 -6.73
C PRO A 85 11.18 15.89 -7.24
N ARG A 86 11.70 14.68 -7.05
CA ARG A 86 13.06 14.33 -7.47
C ARG A 86 13.00 13.39 -8.67
N GLU A 87 14.16 12.97 -9.15
CA GLU A 87 14.24 12.03 -10.26
C GLU A 87 13.52 10.73 -9.94
N VAL A 88 12.69 10.26 -10.86
CA VAL A 88 11.83 9.10 -10.67
C VAL A 88 12.08 8.05 -11.73
N ILE A 89 11.70 6.81 -11.40
CA ILE A 89 11.42 5.78 -12.39
C ILE A 89 9.92 5.55 -12.40
N SER A 90 9.39 5.15 -13.54
CA SER A 90 7.94 5.02 -13.70
C SER A 90 7.57 3.71 -14.36
N ALA A 91 6.32 3.29 -14.11
CA ALA A 91 5.72 2.13 -14.76
C ALA A 91 4.28 2.45 -15.10
N ASP A 92 3.86 2.01 -16.27
CA ASP A 92 2.47 2.11 -16.69
C ASP A 92 1.73 0.84 -16.30
N TYR A 93 0.46 0.97 -15.97
CA TYR A 93 -0.41 -0.18 -15.79
C TYR A 93 -1.77 0.11 -16.39
N GLU A 94 -2.44 -0.92 -16.84
CA GLU A 94 -3.72 -0.78 -17.50
C GLU A 94 -4.86 -0.70 -16.50
N LEU A 95 -5.77 0.22 -16.77
CA LEU A 95 -7.04 0.35 -16.09
C LEU A 95 -8.13 -0.15 -17.02
N GLU A 96 -9.33 -0.37 -16.49
CA GLU A 96 -10.47 -0.74 -17.29
C GLU A 96 -10.74 0.27 -18.41
N TYR A 97 -10.49 1.55 -18.15
CA TYR A 97 -10.76 2.67 -19.07
C TYR A 97 -9.50 3.47 -19.41
N GLY A 98 -8.37 2.83 -19.64
CA GLY A 98 -7.17 3.53 -20.04
C GLY A 98 -5.93 3.04 -19.33
N LYS A 99 -4.95 3.92 -19.22
CA LYS A 99 -3.68 3.62 -18.55
C LYS A 99 -3.40 4.61 -17.44
N ALA A 100 -2.71 4.15 -16.43
CA ALA A 100 -2.18 5.00 -15.38
C ALA A 100 -0.68 4.78 -15.25
N THR A 101 0.02 5.80 -14.78
CA THR A 101 1.46 5.75 -14.57
C THR A 101 1.75 6.00 -13.10
N ILE A 102 2.52 5.14 -12.49
CA ILE A 102 3.01 5.33 -11.13
C ILE A 102 4.51 5.59 -11.15
N GLU A 103 4.98 6.27 -10.14
CA GLU A 103 6.38 6.66 -10.03
C GLU A 103 6.91 6.41 -8.63
N MET A 104 8.21 6.11 -8.56
CA MET A 104 8.99 6.04 -7.33
C MET A 104 10.25 6.85 -7.54
N HIS A 105 10.79 7.44 -6.47
CA HIS A 105 12.09 8.09 -6.57
C HIS A 105 13.14 7.05 -6.95
N ARG A 106 14.01 7.42 -7.89
CA ARG A 106 15.03 6.50 -8.42
C ARG A 106 15.99 6.01 -7.36
N ASP A 107 16.23 6.79 -6.33
CA ASP A 107 17.16 6.48 -5.24
C ASP A 107 16.49 5.89 -4.00
N SER A 108 15.20 5.56 -4.08
CA SER A 108 14.43 5.17 -2.89
C SER A 108 14.70 3.75 -2.41
N ILE A 109 15.09 2.86 -3.31
CA ILE A 109 15.42 1.47 -2.98
C ILE A 109 16.86 1.20 -3.41
N LYS A 110 17.64 0.61 -2.52
CA LYS A 110 19.01 0.24 -2.81
C LYS A 110 19.09 -1.22 -3.23
N PRO A 111 20.05 -1.58 -4.09
CA PRO A 111 20.22 -2.98 -4.48
C PRO A 111 20.37 -3.89 -3.26
N GLY A 112 19.63 -4.99 -3.27
CA GLY A 112 19.67 -5.98 -2.19
C GLY A 112 18.70 -5.71 -1.05
N GLN A 113 18.04 -4.55 -0.99
CA GLN A 113 17.05 -4.28 0.06
C GLN A 113 15.84 -5.20 -0.10
N LYS A 114 15.34 -5.67 1.03
CA LYS A 114 14.11 -6.46 1.10
C LYS A 114 12.95 -5.53 1.38
N VAL A 115 11.93 -5.61 0.56
CA VAL A 115 10.83 -4.66 0.51
C VAL A 115 9.51 -5.34 0.79
N VAL A 116 8.73 -4.73 1.66
CA VAL A 116 7.33 -5.12 1.92
C VAL A 116 6.44 -4.05 1.31
N ILE A 117 5.44 -4.47 0.54
CA ILE A 117 4.43 -3.57 -0.02
C ILE A 117 3.17 -3.65 0.83
N ILE A 118 2.70 -2.50 1.29
CA ILE A 118 1.47 -2.41 2.09
C ILE A 118 0.46 -1.55 1.35
N ASP A 119 -0.72 -2.10 1.14
CA ASP A 119 -1.86 -1.40 0.58
C ASP A 119 -3.12 -1.95 1.26
N ASP A 120 -4.22 -1.22 1.14
CA ASP A 120 -5.47 -1.61 1.78
C ASP A 120 -6.35 -2.49 0.91
N LEU A 121 -6.24 -2.37 -0.40
CA LEU A 121 -7.11 -3.07 -1.33
C LEU A 121 -6.34 -3.48 -2.58
N ILE A 122 -6.35 -4.76 -2.88
CA ILE A 122 -5.79 -5.30 -4.12
C ILE A 122 -6.97 -5.80 -4.96
N ALA A 123 -7.50 -4.93 -5.80
CA ALA A 123 -8.66 -5.26 -6.62
C ALA A 123 -8.30 -6.09 -7.85
N THR A 124 -7.29 -5.64 -8.60
CA THR A 124 -6.88 -6.29 -9.85
C THR A 124 -5.44 -6.77 -9.85
N GLY A 125 -4.65 -6.30 -8.91
CA GLY A 125 -3.23 -6.61 -8.85
C GLY A 125 -2.34 -5.80 -9.79
N GLY A 126 -2.93 -5.02 -10.71
CA GLY A 126 -2.14 -4.27 -11.69
C GLY A 126 -1.19 -3.26 -11.07
N THR A 127 -1.66 -2.51 -10.08
CA THR A 127 -0.83 -1.53 -9.37
C THR A 127 0.32 -2.23 -8.64
N ILE A 128 0.03 -3.33 -7.97
CA ILE A 128 1.04 -4.09 -7.22
C ILE A 128 2.09 -4.67 -8.17
N GLU A 129 1.67 -5.22 -9.30
CA GLU A 129 2.59 -5.75 -10.30
C GLU A 129 3.53 -4.67 -10.83
N ALA A 130 3.01 -3.46 -11.08
CA ALA A 130 3.81 -2.34 -11.53
C ALA A 130 4.83 -1.92 -10.47
N ILE A 131 4.42 -1.87 -9.21
CA ILE A 131 5.32 -1.55 -8.09
C ILE A 131 6.42 -2.59 -7.97
N ILE A 132 6.08 -3.87 -8.04
CA ILE A 132 7.05 -4.95 -7.98
C ILE A 132 8.09 -4.80 -9.10
N GLY A 133 7.63 -4.46 -10.30
CA GLY A 133 8.53 -4.23 -11.43
C GLY A 133 9.52 -3.10 -11.17
N LEU A 134 9.06 -1.98 -10.60
CA LEU A 134 9.92 -0.84 -10.27
C LEU A 134 10.95 -1.23 -9.20
N ILE A 135 10.53 -1.95 -8.18
CA ILE A 135 11.43 -2.39 -7.11
C ILE A 135 12.53 -3.29 -7.67
N LYS A 136 12.17 -4.24 -8.53
CA LYS A 136 13.14 -5.13 -9.17
C LYS A 136 14.10 -4.35 -10.05
N GLU A 137 13.61 -3.36 -10.78
CA GLU A 137 14.46 -2.51 -11.63
C GLU A 137 15.52 -1.77 -10.82
N MET A 138 15.19 -1.39 -9.59
CA MET A 138 16.14 -0.75 -8.67
C MET A 138 17.05 -1.75 -7.94
N GLY A 139 16.83 -3.04 -8.14
CA GLY A 139 17.63 -4.09 -7.51
C GLY A 139 17.11 -4.57 -6.16
N GLY A 140 15.91 -4.16 -5.78
CA GLY A 140 15.26 -4.61 -4.54
C GLY A 140 14.59 -5.97 -4.69
N GLU A 141 14.28 -6.57 -3.55
CA GLU A 141 13.61 -7.86 -3.48
C GLU A 141 12.29 -7.68 -2.72
N VAL A 142 11.18 -8.07 -3.33
CA VAL A 142 9.88 -8.05 -2.66
C VAL A 142 9.69 -9.35 -1.89
N VAL A 143 9.40 -9.25 -0.60
CA VAL A 143 9.28 -10.40 0.30
C VAL A 143 7.85 -10.63 0.81
#